data_deeeaf1656922e00e56e344e5197f690
#
_entry.id   deeeaf1656922e00e56e344e5197f690
#
_cell.length_a   1.000
_cell.length_b   1.000
_cell.length_c   1.000
_cell.angle_alpha   90.00
_cell.angle_beta   90.00
_cell.angle_gamma   90.00
#
_symmetry.space_group_name_H-M   'P 1'
#
loop_
_entity.id
_entity.type
_entity.pdbx_description
1 polymer ?
#
loop_
_entity_poly.entity_id
_entity_poly.type
_entity_poly.pdbx_seq_one_letter_code
_entity_poly.pdbx_strand_id
1 'polypeptide(L)'
;MNAFEEKTLRYIHRHMPAVANGKILTAVSGGADSVALLRVLAALGCNCIAAHCNFHLRGDEADRDEAFVRKLCHDIDIELRCTDFDVEAYKKSHGVSTEMACRELRYDWFERQRAALGCSVIAVAHHRDDNIETFFLNLVRGSGITGLAGIKPCNGKIVRPLLGSSRDEIINYLKTLGQDYVTDSTNLENDYARNKIRNVMLPEISRLFPSAMAGIELTLDNLQGDYAVWSGAVEAFKRDAVEACGHGQIKINRRKLAASADPATLLNALLSHYGFNGEQTKAIASASRVGAVFESKEYVAEVGRNDISVFSPGSFNNAETYALSDAGRIEKEKGILIEIVDNSPEFEFDRSGKTAYFDADATGDRLTVRHWRQGDRFRPFGMKGTKKLSDYFNDRKFSLMQKLSTPIVEMQGRIVWIAGERAANDFRVTPSSRRILTMHVADKT
;
A
#
# COMPACT_ATOMS: atom_id res chain seq x y z
N MET A 1 -2.02 39.46 -13.57
CA MET A 1 -2.74 38.22 -13.22
C MET A 1 -4.18 38.32 -13.72
N ASN A 2 -4.66 37.38 -14.50
CA ASN A 2 -6.05 37.35 -15.00
C ASN A 2 -6.96 36.58 -14.06
N ALA A 3 -8.28 36.58 -14.32
CA ALA A 3 -9.29 35.95 -13.45
C ALA A 3 -9.08 34.43 -13.27
N PHE A 4 -8.60 33.70 -14.31
CA PHE A 4 -8.30 32.28 -14.24
C PHE A 4 -7.08 32.01 -13.33
N GLU A 5 -6.03 32.80 -13.47
CA GLU A 5 -4.84 32.70 -12.64
C GLU A 5 -5.14 33.01 -11.16
N GLU A 6 -5.96 34.03 -10.88
CA GLU A 6 -6.41 34.34 -9.52
C GLU A 6 -7.26 33.22 -8.91
N LYS A 7 -8.17 32.64 -9.69
CA LYS A 7 -8.99 31.52 -9.26
C LYS A 7 -8.13 30.31 -8.91
N THR A 8 -7.17 29.98 -9.78
CA THR A 8 -6.24 28.87 -9.56
C THR A 8 -5.36 29.09 -8.35
N LEU A 9 -4.84 30.31 -8.16
CA LEU A 9 -4.04 30.66 -6.99
C LEU A 9 -4.82 30.49 -5.68
N ARG A 10 -6.07 30.99 -5.62
CA ARG A 10 -6.94 30.80 -4.45
C ARG A 10 -7.20 29.32 -4.16
N TYR A 11 -7.41 28.52 -5.22
CA TYR A 11 -7.61 27.08 -5.08
C TYR A 11 -6.35 26.37 -4.53
N ILE A 12 -5.17 26.72 -5.05
CA ILE A 12 -3.87 26.20 -4.57
C ILE A 12 -3.67 26.56 -3.09
N HIS A 13 -3.86 27.83 -2.70
CA HIS A 13 -3.68 28.26 -1.31
C HIS A 13 -4.61 27.52 -0.35
N ARG A 14 -5.85 27.27 -0.75
CA ARG A 14 -6.85 26.58 0.07
C ARG A 14 -6.56 25.10 0.25
N HIS A 15 -6.07 24.42 -0.79
CA HIS A 15 -6.03 22.96 -0.83
C HIS A 15 -4.62 22.35 -0.94
N MET A 16 -3.59 23.14 -1.31
CA MET A 16 -2.28 22.64 -1.71
C MET A 16 -1.13 23.50 -1.17
N PRO A 17 -0.99 23.65 0.15
CA PRO A 17 0.05 24.54 0.71
C PRO A 17 1.48 24.15 0.30
N ALA A 18 1.73 22.89 -0.02
CA ALA A 18 3.04 22.40 -0.50
C ALA A 18 3.42 22.91 -1.90
N VAL A 19 2.47 23.41 -2.69
CA VAL A 19 2.72 24.00 -4.02
C VAL A 19 3.37 25.39 -3.88
N ALA A 20 2.98 26.15 -2.85
CA ALA A 20 3.38 27.54 -2.70
C ALA A 20 4.88 27.73 -2.41
N ASN A 21 5.57 26.73 -1.86
CA ASN A 21 6.91 26.88 -1.30
C ASN A 21 7.95 25.89 -1.86
N GLY A 22 7.65 25.17 -2.96
CA GLY A 22 8.54 24.13 -3.44
C GLY A 22 8.67 24.06 -4.96
N LYS A 23 9.68 23.31 -5.40
CA LYS A 23 9.83 22.95 -6.81
C LYS A 23 8.74 21.94 -7.19
N ILE A 24 8.13 22.10 -8.36
CA ILE A 24 6.97 21.31 -8.84
C ILE A 24 7.37 20.53 -10.07
N LEU A 25 7.14 19.22 -10.08
CA LEU A 25 7.17 18.43 -11.30
C LEU A 25 5.80 18.49 -11.96
N THR A 26 5.69 19.13 -13.13
CA THR A 26 4.42 19.33 -13.86
C THR A 26 4.28 18.33 -14.99
N ALA A 27 3.28 17.47 -14.94
CA ALA A 27 3.01 16.50 -15.98
C ALA A 27 2.38 17.19 -17.21
N VAL A 28 3.04 17.07 -18.37
CA VAL A 28 2.64 17.74 -19.62
C VAL A 28 2.52 16.71 -20.74
N SER A 29 1.29 16.47 -21.21
CA SER A 29 1.02 15.59 -22.36
C SER A 29 0.97 16.31 -23.70
N GLY A 30 0.90 17.65 -23.71
CA GLY A 30 0.67 18.47 -24.90
C GLY A 30 -0.80 18.86 -25.11
N GLY A 31 -1.74 18.14 -24.50
CA GLY A 31 -3.16 18.46 -24.54
C GLY A 31 -3.52 19.72 -23.75
N ALA A 32 -4.68 20.33 -24.08
CA ALA A 32 -5.13 21.63 -23.56
C ALA A 32 -4.98 21.75 -22.03
N ASP A 33 -5.45 20.74 -21.28
CA ASP A 33 -5.49 20.78 -19.82
C ASP A 33 -4.06 20.82 -19.22
N SER A 34 -3.14 20.02 -19.77
CA SER A 34 -1.75 19.97 -19.31
C SER A 34 -0.94 21.21 -19.71
N VAL A 35 -1.22 21.76 -20.88
CA VAL A 35 -0.63 23.02 -21.35
C VAL A 35 -1.11 24.18 -20.47
N ALA A 36 -2.42 24.26 -20.19
CA ALA A 36 -2.97 25.28 -19.29
C ALA A 36 -2.39 25.18 -17.87
N LEU A 37 -2.22 23.96 -17.36
CA LEU A 37 -1.58 23.72 -16.06
C LEU A 37 -0.16 24.31 -16.04
N LEU A 38 0.66 23.96 -17.03
CA LEU A 38 2.05 24.48 -17.09
C LEU A 38 2.05 26.00 -17.20
N ARG A 39 1.22 26.60 -18.08
CA ARG A 39 1.13 28.03 -18.33
C ARG A 39 0.68 28.81 -17.07
N VAL A 40 -0.35 28.32 -16.36
CA VAL A 40 -0.84 29.01 -15.16
C VAL A 40 0.15 28.91 -14.02
N LEU A 41 0.81 27.76 -13.80
CA LEU A 41 1.85 27.66 -12.76
C LEU A 41 3.06 28.56 -13.06
N ALA A 42 3.47 28.64 -14.33
CA ALA A 42 4.53 29.58 -14.75
C ALA A 42 4.10 31.05 -14.52
N ALA A 43 2.88 31.43 -14.91
CA ALA A 43 2.36 32.78 -14.70
C ALA A 43 2.23 33.18 -13.21
N LEU A 44 2.02 32.19 -12.33
CA LEU A 44 2.00 32.35 -10.88
C LEU A 44 3.41 32.40 -10.25
N GLY A 45 4.48 32.30 -11.06
CA GLY A 45 5.87 32.33 -10.59
C GLY A 45 6.29 31.05 -9.86
N CYS A 46 5.60 29.94 -10.05
CA CYS A 46 5.97 28.66 -9.45
C CYS A 46 7.25 28.12 -10.09
N ASN A 47 8.13 27.52 -9.28
CA ASN A 47 9.35 26.85 -9.77
C ASN A 47 8.98 25.47 -10.35
N CYS A 48 8.73 25.42 -11.68
CA CYS A 48 8.25 24.23 -12.37
C CYS A 48 9.38 23.54 -13.16
N ILE A 49 9.33 22.20 -13.17
CA ILE A 49 9.98 21.36 -14.17
C ILE A 49 8.87 20.60 -14.90
N ALA A 50 8.85 20.66 -16.23
CA ALA A 50 7.92 19.89 -17.04
C ALA A 50 8.38 18.43 -17.17
N ALA A 51 7.43 17.49 -17.18
CA ALA A 51 7.67 16.06 -17.35
C ALA A 51 6.73 15.49 -18.41
N HIS A 52 7.30 14.92 -19.49
CA HIS A 52 6.56 14.32 -20.59
C HIS A 52 6.90 12.82 -20.71
N CYS A 53 5.87 12.00 -20.95
CA CYS A 53 6.00 10.56 -21.19
C CYS A 53 5.54 10.24 -22.61
N ASN A 54 6.42 9.72 -23.44
CA ASN A 54 6.07 9.17 -24.73
C ASN A 54 5.87 7.65 -24.62
N PHE A 55 4.69 7.17 -25.00
CA PHE A 55 4.32 5.75 -24.96
C PHE A 55 4.36 5.07 -26.32
N HIS A 56 4.63 5.82 -27.40
CA HIS A 56 4.68 5.38 -28.80
C HIS A 56 3.43 4.60 -29.29
N LEU A 57 2.28 4.78 -28.60
CA LEU A 57 1.04 4.06 -28.95
C LEU A 57 0.37 4.56 -30.22
N ARG A 58 0.76 5.76 -30.69
CA ARG A 58 0.14 6.45 -31.84
C ARG A 58 1.15 6.80 -32.94
N GLY A 59 2.32 6.14 -32.95
CA GLY A 59 3.36 6.39 -33.97
C GLY A 59 3.72 7.87 -34.09
N ASP A 60 3.69 8.41 -35.33
CA ASP A 60 4.10 9.79 -35.64
C ASP A 60 3.34 10.88 -34.85
N GLU A 61 2.11 10.61 -34.39
CA GLU A 61 1.39 11.56 -33.53
C GLU A 61 2.05 11.72 -32.17
N ALA A 62 2.58 10.65 -31.59
CA ALA A 62 3.25 10.71 -30.31
C ALA A 62 4.54 11.52 -30.37
N ASP A 63 5.31 11.40 -31.47
CA ASP A 63 6.54 12.16 -31.69
C ASP A 63 6.25 13.64 -31.98
N ARG A 64 5.16 13.95 -32.71
CA ARG A 64 4.65 15.32 -32.90
C ARG A 64 4.27 15.96 -31.55
N ASP A 65 3.58 15.23 -30.70
CA ASP A 65 3.14 15.70 -29.39
C ASP A 65 4.35 16.02 -28.48
N GLU A 66 5.37 15.17 -28.50
CA GLU A 66 6.63 15.42 -27.78
C GLU A 66 7.37 16.64 -28.34
N ALA A 67 7.47 16.78 -29.67
CA ALA A 67 8.09 17.93 -30.31
C ALA A 67 7.36 19.25 -29.94
N PHE A 68 6.03 19.23 -29.88
CA PHE A 68 5.23 20.34 -29.40
C PHE A 68 5.56 20.70 -27.93
N VAL A 69 5.63 19.72 -27.03
CA VAL A 69 5.94 19.96 -25.61
C VAL A 69 7.36 20.51 -25.44
N ARG A 70 8.33 20.01 -26.21
CA ARG A 70 9.71 20.53 -26.22
C ARG A 70 9.76 22.00 -26.64
N LYS A 71 9.05 22.35 -27.72
CA LYS A 71 8.94 23.73 -28.18
C LYS A 71 8.26 24.64 -27.14
N LEU A 72 7.12 24.19 -26.59
CA LEU A 72 6.41 24.93 -25.54
C LEU A 72 7.32 25.25 -24.35
N CYS A 73 8.01 24.25 -23.83
CA CYS A 73 8.89 24.43 -22.66
C CYS A 73 10.07 25.36 -22.97
N HIS A 74 10.66 25.26 -24.17
CA HIS A 74 11.70 26.16 -24.64
C HIS A 74 11.19 27.61 -24.70
N ASP A 75 10.00 27.84 -25.28
CA ASP A 75 9.43 29.17 -25.49
C ASP A 75 9.08 29.89 -24.19
N ILE A 76 8.85 29.15 -23.10
CA ILE A 76 8.52 29.71 -21.78
C ILE A 76 9.65 29.52 -20.73
N ASP A 77 10.84 29.12 -21.18
CA ASP A 77 12.05 28.92 -20.35
C ASP A 77 11.81 27.98 -19.14
N ILE A 78 11.17 26.83 -19.38
CA ILE A 78 10.95 25.79 -18.38
C ILE A 78 11.75 24.54 -18.72
N GLU A 79 12.50 24.00 -17.73
CA GLU A 79 13.23 22.76 -17.86
C GLU A 79 12.27 21.59 -18.16
N LEU A 80 12.60 20.74 -19.16
CA LEU A 80 11.80 19.60 -19.57
C LEU A 80 12.54 18.29 -19.34
N ARG A 81 11.86 17.31 -18.77
CA ARG A 81 12.26 15.91 -18.71
C ARG A 81 11.34 15.07 -19.58
N CYS A 82 11.92 14.25 -20.48
CA CYS A 82 11.17 13.30 -21.31
C CYS A 82 11.65 11.89 -21.04
N THR A 83 10.75 10.94 -21.29
CA THR A 83 11.07 9.50 -21.29
C THR A 83 10.17 8.75 -22.26
N ASP A 84 10.70 7.65 -22.77
CA ASP A 84 10.02 6.69 -23.63
C ASP A 84 9.71 5.42 -22.87
N PHE A 85 8.60 4.74 -23.20
CA PHE A 85 8.20 3.49 -22.56
C PHE A 85 7.84 2.42 -23.58
N ASP A 86 8.33 1.20 -23.36
CA ASP A 86 7.85 -0.01 -24.02
C ASP A 86 6.63 -0.58 -23.25
N VAL A 87 5.46 -0.12 -23.63
CA VAL A 87 4.19 -0.52 -22.99
C VAL A 87 3.87 -2.00 -23.21
N GLU A 88 4.21 -2.56 -24.38
CA GLU A 88 3.92 -3.94 -24.72
C GLU A 88 4.77 -4.93 -23.90
N ALA A 89 6.04 -4.61 -23.68
CA ALA A 89 6.91 -5.41 -22.80
C ALA A 89 6.38 -5.39 -21.36
N TYR A 90 5.95 -4.23 -20.87
CA TYR A 90 5.38 -4.09 -19.52
C TYR A 90 4.08 -4.89 -19.34
N LYS A 91 3.16 -4.80 -20.29
CA LYS A 91 1.90 -5.56 -20.29
C LYS A 91 2.14 -7.06 -20.21
N LYS A 92 3.07 -7.58 -21.02
CA LYS A 92 3.41 -9.02 -21.04
C LYS A 92 3.97 -9.51 -19.70
N SER A 93 4.80 -8.71 -19.06
CA SER A 93 5.43 -9.09 -17.78
C SER A 93 4.50 -8.99 -16.57
N HIS A 94 3.50 -8.07 -16.58
CA HIS A 94 2.64 -7.79 -15.43
C HIS A 94 1.18 -8.25 -15.62
N GLY A 95 0.77 -8.64 -16.83
CA GLY A 95 -0.60 -9.12 -17.09
C GLY A 95 -1.68 -8.04 -16.94
N VAL A 96 -1.35 -6.79 -17.26
CA VAL A 96 -2.24 -5.63 -17.09
C VAL A 96 -2.75 -5.08 -18.42
N SER A 97 -3.83 -4.29 -18.40
CA SER A 97 -4.33 -3.58 -19.59
C SER A 97 -3.35 -2.47 -20.03
N THR A 98 -3.46 -2.02 -21.29
CA THR A 98 -2.65 -0.92 -21.83
C THR A 98 -2.81 0.36 -21.01
N GLU A 99 -4.05 0.70 -20.60
CA GLU A 99 -4.32 1.88 -19.77
C GLU A 99 -3.63 1.79 -18.41
N MET A 100 -3.70 0.61 -17.77
CA MET A 100 -3.06 0.35 -16.48
C MET A 100 -1.54 0.42 -16.60
N ALA A 101 -0.95 -0.21 -17.63
CA ALA A 101 0.48 -0.17 -17.90
C ALA A 101 1.00 1.27 -18.09
N CYS A 102 0.34 2.07 -18.94
CA CYS A 102 0.69 3.48 -19.12
C CYS A 102 0.57 4.28 -17.82
N ARG A 103 -0.44 3.99 -17.01
CA ARG A 103 -0.64 4.67 -15.73
C ARG A 103 0.47 4.33 -14.74
N GLU A 104 0.78 3.06 -14.55
CA GLU A 104 1.81 2.58 -13.62
C GLU A 104 3.18 3.11 -14.01
N LEU A 105 3.59 2.94 -15.27
CA LEU A 105 4.86 3.45 -15.82
C LEU A 105 5.00 4.96 -15.62
N ARG A 106 3.95 5.72 -15.93
CA ARG A 106 3.91 7.18 -15.78
C ARG A 106 4.14 7.62 -14.35
N TYR A 107 3.35 7.10 -13.40
CA TYR A 107 3.42 7.56 -12.02
C TYR A 107 4.69 7.10 -11.31
N ASP A 108 5.20 5.91 -11.62
CA ASP A 108 6.48 5.43 -11.11
C ASP A 108 7.65 6.32 -11.61
N TRP A 109 7.64 6.67 -12.89
CA TRP A 109 8.65 7.56 -13.43
C TRP A 109 8.53 8.98 -12.87
N PHE A 110 7.32 9.52 -12.74
CA PHE A 110 7.13 10.83 -12.14
C PHE A 110 7.65 10.88 -10.71
N GLU A 111 7.42 9.87 -9.90
CA GLU A 111 7.91 9.83 -8.53
C GLU A 111 9.43 9.72 -8.46
N ARG A 112 10.05 8.92 -9.33
CA ARG A 112 11.51 8.87 -9.46
C ARG A 112 12.09 10.23 -9.85
N GLN A 113 11.50 10.91 -10.84
CA GLN A 113 11.94 12.25 -11.26
C GLN A 113 11.72 13.29 -10.15
N ARG A 114 10.55 13.26 -9.50
CA ARG A 114 10.25 14.14 -8.37
C ARG A 114 11.32 14.04 -7.28
N ALA A 115 11.66 12.83 -6.88
CA ALA A 115 12.67 12.59 -5.85
C ALA A 115 14.07 13.01 -6.29
N ALA A 116 14.50 12.65 -7.51
CA ALA A 116 15.83 12.95 -8.05
C ALA A 116 16.07 14.46 -8.23
N LEU A 117 15.02 15.24 -8.60
CA LEU A 117 15.09 16.67 -8.86
C LEU A 117 14.76 17.51 -7.60
N GLY A 118 14.47 16.91 -6.47
CA GLY A 118 14.11 17.57 -5.23
C GLY A 118 12.76 18.31 -5.32
N CYS A 119 11.84 17.87 -6.20
CA CYS A 119 10.52 18.46 -6.29
C CYS A 119 9.66 18.05 -5.08
N SER A 120 8.90 18.98 -4.54
CA SER A 120 8.02 18.76 -3.40
C SER A 120 6.77 17.97 -3.79
N VAL A 121 6.23 18.22 -4.99
CA VAL A 121 4.97 17.63 -5.50
C VAL A 121 5.04 17.36 -7.00
N ILE A 122 4.06 16.54 -7.47
CA ILE A 122 3.77 16.28 -8.88
C ILE A 122 2.43 16.93 -9.19
N ALA A 123 2.38 17.90 -10.10
CA ALA A 123 1.16 18.54 -10.55
C ALA A 123 0.61 17.83 -11.79
N VAL A 124 -0.68 17.46 -11.75
CA VAL A 124 -1.40 16.83 -12.87
C VAL A 124 -2.66 17.62 -13.22
N ALA A 125 -3.04 17.61 -14.48
CA ALA A 125 -4.03 18.53 -15.06
C ALA A 125 -5.50 18.03 -14.97
N HIS A 126 -5.86 17.27 -13.92
CA HIS A 126 -7.29 16.96 -13.72
C HIS A 126 -8.06 18.23 -13.40
N HIS A 127 -9.22 18.37 -14.02
CA HIS A 127 -10.10 19.52 -13.89
C HIS A 127 -11.50 19.12 -13.36
N ARG A 128 -12.37 20.09 -13.21
CA ARG A 128 -13.70 19.92 -12.61
C ARG A 128 -14.56 18.89 -13.33
N ASP A 129 -14.55 18.89 -14.66
CA ASP A 129 -15.36 17.96 -15.45
C ASP A 129 -14.86 16.51 -15.26
N ASP A 130 -13.56 16.28 -15.14
CA ASP A 130 -13.00 14.97 -14.78
C ASP A 130 -13.54 14.47 -13.43
N ASN A 131 -13.72 15.41 -12.48
CA ASN A 131 -14.28 15.09 -11.17
C ASN A 131 -15.74 14.66 -11.26
N ILE A 132 -16.54 15.37 -12.05
CA ILE A 132 -17.94 15.03 -12.33
C ILE A 132 -18.03 13.65 -13.01
N GLU A 133 -17.20 13.39 -14.02
CA GLU A 133 -17.15 12.09 -14.69
C GLU A 133 -16.79 10.96 -13.70
N THR A 134 -15.82 11.21 -12.84
CA THR A 134 -15.40 10.24 -11.82
C THR A 134 -16.51 9.99 -10.79
N PHE A 135 -17.24 11.02 -10.39
CA PHE A 135 -18.41 10.89 -9.53
C PHE A 135 -19.46 9.95 -10.13
N PHE A 136 -19.85 10.16 -11.38
CA PHE A 136 -20.84 9.30 -12.04
C PHE A 136 -20.35 7.88 -12.27
N LEU A 137 -19.07 7.68 -12.64
CA LEU A 137 -18.50 6.35 -12.75
C LEU A 137 -18.57 5.59 -11.43
N ASN A 138 -18.26 6.26 -10.33
CA ASN A 138 -18.28 5.68 -9.00
C ASN A 138 -19.70 5.45 -8.49
N LEU A 139 -20.62 6.35 -8.81
CA LEU A 139 -22.05 6.23 -8.48
C LEU A 139 -22.65 4.96 -9.10
N VAL A 140 -22.45 4.75 -10.40
CA VAL A 140 -22.98 3.57 -11.09
C VAL A 140 -22.32 2.26 -10.68
N ARG A 141 -21.12 2.33 -10.10
CA ARG A 141 -20.39 1.18 -9.51
C ARG A 141 -20.81 0.88 -8.07
N GLY A 142 -21.68 1.69 -7.46
CA GLY A 142 -22.12 1.52 -6.09
C GLY A 142 -21.07 1.89 -5.05
N SER A 143 -20.23 2.89 -5.34
CA SER A 143 -19.20 3.33 -4.40
C SER A 143 -19.80 4.06 -3.19
N GLY A 144 -19.18 3.88 -2.00
CA GLY A 144 -19.46 4.69 -0.82
C GLY A 144 -18.81 6.08 -0.89
N ILE A 145 -18.83 6.80 0.24
CA ILE A 145 -18.34 8.18 0.36
C ILE A 145 -16.92 8.38 -0.19
N THR A 146 -16.03 7.41 0.00
CA THR A 146 -14.64 7.45 -0.49
C THR A 146 -14.56 7.63 -2.02
N GLY A 147 -15.45 6.96 -2.77
CA GLY A 147 -15.49 7.07 -4.21
C GLY A 147 -16.36 8.24 -4.68
N LEU A 148 -17.52 8.50 -4.00
CA LEU A 148 -18.42 9.57 -4.37
C LEU A 148 -17.86 10.97 -4.09
N ALA A 149 -16.92 11.12 -3.16
CA ALA A 149 -16.18 12.38 -2.98
C ALA A 149 -15.29 12.74 -4.18
N GLY A 150 -15.22 11.88 -5.20
CA GLY A 150 -14.55 12.14 -6.45
C GLY A 150 -13.02 12.22 -6.37
N ILE A 151 -12.44 13.09 -7.20
CA ILE A 151 -10.99 13.30 -7.28
C ILE A 151 -10.56 14.25 -6.17
N LYS A 152 -9.59 13.82 -5.36
CA LYS A 152 -9.04 14.67 -4.28
C LYS A 152 -8.10 15.74 -4.84
N PRO A 153 -8.11 16.98 -4.29
CA PRO A 153 -7.13 18.00 -4.66
C PRO A 153 -5.69 17.54 -4.47
N CYS A 154 -5.42 16.80 -3.40
CA CYS A 154 -4.13 16.17 -3.09
C CYS A 154 -4.29 14.68 -2.83
N ASN A 155 -3.29 13.90 -3.29
CA ASN A 155 -3.16 12.48 -2.95
C ASN A 155 -1.66 12.14 -2.81
N GLY A 156 -1.18 12.08 -1.57
CA GLY A 156 0.23 11.98 -1.29
C GLY A 156 1.00 13.18 -1.86
N LYS A 157 1.91 12.92 -2.79
CA LYS A 157 2.69 13.97 -3.48
C LYS A 157 2.04 14.49 -4.78
N ILE A 158 0.90 13.94 -5.18
CA ILE A 158 0.20 14.36 -6.39
C ILE A 158 -0.79 15.48 -6.04
N VAL A 159 -0.73 16.59 -6.78
CA VAL A 159 -1.61 17.76 -6.64
C VAL A 159 -2.35 18.06 -7.94
N ARG A 160 -3.53 18.68 -7.86
CA ARG A 160 -4.41 18.97 -9.01
C ARG A 160 -4.89 20.40 -9.01
N PRO A 161 -4.03 21.34 -9.42
CA PRO A 161 -4.31 22.78 -9.34
C PRO A 161 -5.53 23.23 -10.13
N LEU A 162 -5.89 22.52 -11.22
CA LEU A 162 -7.01 22.86 -12.07
C LEU A 162 -8.35 22.22 -11.66
N LEU A 163 -8.39 21.46 -10.55
CA LEU A 163 -9.59 20.71 -10.15
C LEU A 163 -10.79 21.62 -9.83
N GLY A 164 -10.55 22.90 -9.49
CA GLY A 164 -11.58 23.92 -9.32
C GLY A 164 -12.04 24.61 -10.61
N SER A 165 -11.45 24.29 -11.76
CA SER A 165 -11.73 24.95 -13.05
C SER A 165 -12.42 24.03 -14.04
N SER A 166 -13.33 24.56 -14.85
CA SER A 166 -13.96 23.79 -15.94
C SER A 166 -13.05 23.71 -17.16
N ARG A 167 -13.36 22.75 -18.04
CA ARG A 167 -12.71 22.63 -19.35
C ARG A 167 -12.90 23.89 -20.20
N ASP A 168 -14.07 24.51 -20.18
CA ASP A 168 -14.34 25.75 -20.90
C ASP A 168 -13.48 26.90 -20.39
N GLU A 169 -13.31 27.05 -19.08
CA GLU A 169 -12.42 28.05 -18.49
C GLU A 169 -10.97 27.81 -18.93
N ILE A 170 -10.51 26.56 -18.98
CA ILE A 170 -9.19 26.16 -19.46
C ILE A 170 -8.97 26.55 -20.91
N ILE A 171 -9.92 26.19 -21.79
CA ILE A 171 -9.84 26.52 -23.22
C ILE A 171 -9.87 28.04 -23.44
N ASN A 172 -10.72 28.78 -22.71
CA ASN A 172 -10.78 30.22 -22.81
C ASN A 172 -9.47 30.87 -22.32
N TYR A 173 -8.86 30.35 -21.26
CA TYR A 173 -7.56 30.82 -20.78
C TYR A 173 -6.48 30.67 -21.86
N LEU A 174 -6.36 29.50 -22.49
CA LEU A 174 -5.40 29.29 -23.58
C LEU A 174 -5.65 30.20 -24.77
N LYS A 175 -6.91 30.42 -25.14
CA LYS A 175 -7.28 31.39 -26.21
C LYS A 175 -6.81 32.82 -25.85
N THR A 176 -6.98 33.28 -24.63
CA THR A 176 -6.53 34.63 -24.21
C THR A 176 -5.02 34.78 -24.29
N LEU A 177 -4.26 33.67 -24.14
CA LEU A 177 -2.80 33.65 -24.27
C LEU A 177 -2.33 33.46 -25.72
N GLY A 178 -3.22 33.18 -26.69
CA GLY A 178 -2.84 32.72 -28.02
C GLY A 178 -2.02 31.44 -28.00
N GLN A 179 -2.24 30.58 -26.99
CA GLN A 179 -1.47 29.35 -26.78
C GLN A 179 -2.13 28.16 -27.47
N ASP A 180 -1.38 27.58 -28.42
CA ASP A 180 -1.78 26.33 -29.08
C ASP A 180 -1.62 25.12 -28.13
N TYR A 181 -2.32 24.02 -28.48
CA TYR A 181 -2.23 22.72 -27.82
C TYR A 181 -2.54 21.60 -28.82
N VAL A 182 -2.15 20.37 -28.47
CA VAL A 182 -2.44 19.18 -29.29
C VAL A 182 -3.83 18.64 -28.95
N THR A 183 -4.58 18.26 -29.99
CA THR A 183 -5.87 17.60 -29.85
C THR A 183 -5.70 16.10 -30.08
N ASP A 184 -6.09 15.30 -29.09
CA ASP A 184 -6.06 13.84 -29.16
C ASP A 184 -7.30 13.34 -29.94
N SER A 185 -7.08 12.61 -31.04
CA SER A 185 -8.13 12.05 -31.89
C SER A 185 -9.02 11.02 -31.18
N THR A 186 -8.50 10.32 -30.16
CA THR A 186 -9.22 9.28 -29.39
C THR A 186 -10.27 9.84 -28.42
N ASN A 187 -10.26 11.14 -28.15
CA ASN A 187 -11.28 11.79 -27.29
C ASN A 187 -12.71 11.73 -27.85
N LEU A 188 -12.86 11.43 -29.12
CA LEU A 188 -14.18 11.36 -29.83
C LEU A 188 -14.79 9.95 -29.82
N GLU A 189 -14.05 8.93 -29.40
CA GLU A 189 -14.53 7.54 -29.37
C GLU A 189 -15.37 7.27 -28.11
N ASN A 190 -16.57 6.70 -28.27
CA ASN A 190 -17.49 6.40 -27.15
C ASN A 190 -17.34 4.99 -26.56
N ASP A 191 -16.29 4.27 -26.88
CA ASP A 191 -16.12 2.88 -26.44
C ASP A 191 -15.83 2.76 -24.93
N TYR A 192 -15.28 3.79 -24.33
CA TYR A 192 -14.98 3.82 -22.90
C TYR A 192 -16.14 4.41 -22.08
N ALA A 193 -16.43 3.82 -20.93
CA ALA A 193 -17.51 4.26 -20.03
C ALA A 193 -17.41 5.76 -19.67
N ARG A 194 -16.21 6.31 -19.56
CA ARG A 194 -15.96 7.72 -19.29
C ARG A 194 -16.42 8.63 -20.44
N ASN A 195 -16.14 8.24 -21.67
CA ASN A 195 -16.57 8.98 -22.85
C ASN A 195 -18.09 8.94 -23.02
N LYS A 196 -18.78 7.83 -22.66
CA LYS A 196 -20.26 7.77 -22.65
C LYS A 196 -20.86 8.76 -21.64
N ILE A 197 -20.25 8.88 -20.45
CA ILE A 197 -20.70 9.89 -19.47
C ILE A 197 -20.51 11.29 -20.05
N ARG A 198 -19.33 11.62 -20.56
CA ARG A 198 -18.96 12.94 -21.09
C ARG A 198 -19.81 13.33 -22.30
N ASN A 199 -19.90 12.44 -23.28
CA ASN A 199 -20.45 12.80 -24.61
C ASN A 199 -21.97 12.55 -24.74
N VAL A 200 -22.55 11.71 -23.86
CA VAL A 200 -23.97 11.34 -23.95
C VAL A 200 -24.72 11.74 -22.69
N MET A 201 -24.29 11.26 -21.52
CA MET A 201 -25.07 11.39 -20.28
C MET A 201 -25.09 12.82 -19.75
N LEU A 202 -23.94 13.47 -19.60
CA LEU A 202 -23.88 14.85 -19.09
C LEU A 202 -24.56 15.87 -19.97
N PRO A 203 -24.45 15.85 -21.33
CA PRO A 203 -25.23 16.71 -22.21
C PRO A 203 -26.73 16.51 -22.06
N GLU A 204 -27.20 15.25 -21.95
CA GLU A 204 -28.63 14.98 -21.78
C GLU A 204 -29.17 15.45 -20.44
N ILE A 205 -28.39 15.25 -19.34
CA ILE A 205 -28.73 15.81 -18.02
C ILE A 205 -28.84 17.34 -18.09
N SER A 206 -27.88 18.02 -18.75
CA SER A 206 -27.87 19.48 -18.88
C SER A 206 -29.04 19.98 -19.70
N ARG A 207 -29.46 19.22 -20.75
CA ARG A 207 -30.61 19.53 -21.56
C ARG A 207 -31.92 19.44 -20.78
N LEU A 208 -32.08 18.41 -19.95
CA LEU A 208 -33.28 18.17 -19.14
C LEU A 208 -33.33 19.08 -17.89
N PHE A 209 -32.19 19.36 -17.31
CA PHE A 209 -32.04 20.13 -16.07
C PHE A 209 -30.93 21.18 -16.24
N PRO A 210 -31.23 22.38 -16.72
CA PRO A 210 -30.21 23.41 -17.02
C PRO A 210 -29.27 23.79 -15.87
N SER A 211 -29.74 23.67 -14.62
CA SER A 211 -28.93 23.93 -13.42
C SER A 211 -28.20 22.70 -12.85
N ALA A 212 -28.32 21.52 -13.52
CA ALA A 212 -27.82 20.26 -12.97
C ALA A 212 -26.29 20.29 -12.70
N MET A 213 -25.51 20.90 -13.60
CA MET A 213 -24.05 20.94 -13.44
C MET A 213 -23.65 21.68 -12.15
N ALA A 214 -24.27 22.81 -11.86
CA ALA A 214 -24.04 23.55 -10.62
C ALA A 214 -24.48 22.76 -9.37
N GLY A 215 -25.61 22.05 -9.47
CA GLY A 215 -26.09 21.16 -8.40
C GLY A 215 -25.16 19.98 -8.13
N ILE A 216 -24.61 19.38 -9.19
CA ILE A 216 -23.64 18.28 -9.09
C ILE A 216 -22.33 18.78 -8.45
N GLU A 217 -21.84 19.95 -8.85
CA GLU A 217 -20.65 20.58 -8.27
C GLU A 217 -20.84 20.84 -6.77
N LEU A 218 -21.95 21.42 -6.37
CA LEU A 218 -22.27 21.65 -4.97
C LEU A 218 -22.35 20.32 -4.18
N THR A 219 -22.93 19.28 -4.79
CA THR A 219 -22.97 17.95 -4.16
C THR A 219 -21.56 17.37 -3.97
N LEU A 220 -20.68 17.52 -4.95
CA LEU A 220 -19.28 17.08 -4.83
C LEU A 220 -18.53 17.84 -3.74
N ASP A 221 -18.72 19.15 -3.65
CA ASP A 221 -18.09 19.96 -2.60
C ASP A 221 -18.58 19.54 -1.21
N ASN A 222 -19.88 19.28 -1.04
CA ASN A 222 -20.44 18.78 0.21
C ASN A 222 -19.87 17.40 0.56
N LEU A 223 -19.84 16.46 -0.39
CA LEU A 223 -19.28 15.13 -0.21
C LEU A 223 -17.79 15.15 0.12
N GLN A 224 -17.03 16.09 -0.41
CA GLN A 224 -15.62 16.27 -0.03
C GLN A 224 -15.48 16.73 1.43
N GLY A 225 -16.37 17.63 1.88
CA GLY A 225 -16.45 18.06 3.29
C GLY A 225 -16.80 16.88 4.21
N ASP A 226 -17.86 16.13 3.87
CA ASP A 226 -18.29 14.97 4.63
C ASP A 226 -17.19 13.88 4.67
N TYR A 227 -16.50 13.67 3.53
CA TYR A 227 -15.37 12.76 3.46
C TYR A 227 -14.21 13.20 4.37
N ALA A 228 -13.92 14.48 4.49
CA ALA A 228 -12.87 14.97 5.37
C ALA A 228 -13.18 14.67 6.84
N VAL A 229 -14.44 14.86 7.28
CA VAL A 229 -14.91 14.51 8.63
C VAL A 229 -14.81 12.99 8.85
N TRP A 230 -15.35 12.20 7.91
CA TRP A 230 -15.29 10.74 7.97
C TRP A 230 -13.86 10.20 8.01
N SER A 231 -13.00 10.71 7.14
CA SER A 231 -11.58 10.32 7.09
C SER A 231 -10.85 10.65 8.40
N GLY A 232 -11.16 11.82 8.99
CA GLY A 232 -10.65 12.22 10.31
C GLY A 232 -11.07 11.24 11.42
N ALA A 233 -12.33 10.78 11.40
CA ALA A 233 -12.84 9.80 12.34
C ALA A 233 -12.15 8.43 12.17
N VAL A 234 -11.93 7.97 10.93
CA VAL A 234 -11.19 6.73 10.63
C VAL A 234 -9.75 6.80 11.14
N GLU A 235 -9.05 7.90 10.88
CA GLU A 235 -7.67 8.07 11.36
C GLU A 235 -7.58 8.19 12.89
N ALA A 236 -8.57 8.80 13.54
CA ALA A 236 -8.67 8.83 15.00
C ALA A 236 -8.87 7.42 15.57
N PHE A 237 -9.78 6.64 14.98
CA PHE A 237 -9.99 5.24 15.36
C PHE A 237 -8.73 4.40 15.13
N LYS A 238 -8.03 4.59 14.01
CA LYS A 238 -6.78 3.88 13.70
C LYS A 238 -5.72 4.13 14.76
N ARG A 239 -5.51 5.38 15.19
CA ARG A 239 -4.55 5.71 16.26
C ARG A 239 -4.93 5.10 17.60
N ASP A 240 -6.21 5.00 17.91
CA ASP A 240 -6.70 4.50 19.20
C ASP A 240 -6.82 2.97 19.27
N ALA A 241 -7.19 2.31 18.18
CA ALA A 241 -7.63 0.92 18.17
C ALA A 241 -6.77 -0.02 17.32
N VAL A 242 -5.78 0.48 16.56
CA VAL A 242 -4.94 -0.33 15.67
C VAL A 242 -3.49 -0.27 16.13
N GLU A 243 -2.93 -1.43 16.41
CA GLU A 243 -1.52 -1.63 16.76
C GLU A 243 -0.76 -2.21 15.56
N ALA A 244 0.37 -1.59 15.21
CA ALA A 244 1.30 -2.15 14.23
C ALA A 244 2.25 -3.14 14.92
N CYS A 245 2.30 -4.38 14.42
CA CYS A 245 3.08 -5.47 15.04
C CYS A 245 4.37 -5.82 14.28
N GLY A 246 4.82 -4.98 13.35
CA GLY A 246 5.96 -5.26 12.47
C GLY A 246 5.60 -6.14 11.27
N HIS A 247 6.50 -6.21 10.27
CA HIS A 247 6.32 -6.99 9.03
C HIS A 247 4.98 -6.76 8.30
N GLY A 248 4.44 -5.53 8.36
CA GLY A 248 3.15 -5.19 7.74
C GLY A 248 1.92 -5.77 8.45
N GLN A 249 2.09 -6.30 9.67
CA GLN A 249 1.00 -6.85 10.49
C GLN A 249 0.34 -5.77 11.31
N ILE A 250 -0.99 -5.89 11.49
CA ILE A 250 -1.76 -5.03 12.37
C ILE A 250 -2.69 -5.86 13.27
N LYS A 251 -2.99 -5.33 14.44
CA LYS A 251 -4.05 -5.81 15.33
C LYS A 251 -5.07 -4.72 15.55
N ILE A 252 -6.34 -5.06 15.39
CA ILE A 252 -7.48 -4.16 15.56
C ILE A 252 -8.23 -4.57 16.82
N ASN A 253 -8.39 -3.67 17.78
CA ASN A 253 -9.10 -3.94 19.03
C ASN A 253 -10.59 -4.17 18.78
N ARG A 254 -11.08 -5.40 19.02
CA ARG A 254 -12.47 -5.79 18.76
C ARG A 254 -13.48 -5.05 19.63
N ARG A 255 -13.15 -4.77 20.90
CA ARG A 255 -14.07 -4.07 21.80
C ARG A 255 -14.30 -2.63 21.35
N LYS A 256 -13.24 -1.93 20.96
CA LYS A 256 -13.31 -0.57 20.42
C LYS A 256 -14.04 -0.56 19.09
N LEU A 257 -13.78 -1.54 18.22
CA LEU A 257 -14.48 -1.69 16.96
C LEU A 257 -15.98 -1.91 17.17
N ALA A 258 -16.37 -2.82 18.05
CA ALA A 258 -17.79 -3.11 18.36
C ALA A 258 -18.53 -1.93 19.01
N ALA A 259 -17.81 -1.02 19.68
CA ALA A 259 -18.36 0.20 20.25
C ALA A 259 -18.52 1.36 19.25
N SER A 260 -18.02 1.21 18.02
CA SER A 260 -18.15 2.23 16.98
C SER A 260 -19.57 2.25 16.39
N ALA A 261 -19.92 3.36 15.72
CA ALA A 261 -21.23 3.54 15.10
C ALA A 261 -21.52 2.50 14.00
N ASP A 262 -20.52 2.14 13.19
CA ASP A 262 -20.62 1.09 12.18
C ASP A 262 -19.26 0.34 12.03
N PRO A 263 -19.14 -0.81 12.72
CA PRO A 263 -17.94 -1.63 12.68
C PRO A 263 -17.54 -2.11 11.27
N ALA A 264 -18.52 -2.42 10.42
CA ALA A 264 -18.26 -2.94 9.09
C ALA A 264 -17.68 -1.86 8.18
N THR A 265 -18.22 -0.65 8.21
CA THR A 265 -17.71 0.51 7.46
C THR A 265 -16.30 0.89 7.91
N LEU A 266 -16.03 0.91 9.21
CA LEU A 266 -14.68 1.15 9.73
C LEU A 266 -13.69 0.07 9.29
N LEU A 267 -14.06 -1.21 9.39
CA LEU A 267 -13.21 -2.29 8.90
C LEU A 267 -12.95 -2.20 7.40
N ASN A 268 -13.95 -1.84 6.61
CA ASN A 268 -13.78 -1.64 5.18
C ASN A 268 -12.78 -0.51 4.89
N ALA A 269 -12.85 0.59 5.64
CA ALA A 269 -11.89 1.68 5.52
C ALA A 269 -10.45 1.25 5.86
N LEU A 270 -10.28 0.41 6.89
CA LEU A 270 -8.99 -0.08 7.35
C LEU A 270 -8.42 -1.20 6.46
N LEU A 271 -9.27 -2.10 5.96
CA LEU A 271 -8.83 -3.35 5.35
C LEU A 271 -8.91 -3.38 3.82
N SER A 272 -9.50 -2.38 3.17
CA SER A 272 -9.58 -2.33 1.71
C SER A 272 -8.19 -2.35 1.03
N HIS A 273 -7.17 -1.72 1.64
CA HIS A 273 -5.80 -1.76 1.11
C HIS A 273 -5.07 -3.09 1.35
N TYR A 274 -5.60 -3.94 2.22
CA TYR A 274 -5.16 -5.32 2.38
C TYR A 274 -5.93 -6.28 1.45
N GLY A 275 -6.72 -5.73 0.50
CA GLY A 275 -7.45 -6.50 -0.51
C GLY A 275 -8.74 -7.16 -0.02
N PHE A 276 -9.25 -6.80 1.17
CA PHE A 276 -10.56 -7.27 1.63
C PHE A 276 -11.68 -6.41 1.03
N ASN A 277 -12.74 -7.06 0.54
CA ASN A 277 -13.91 -6.38 0.01
C ASN A 277 -14.97 -6.09 1.10
N GLY A 278 -16.02 -5.31 0.74
CA GLY A 278 -17.05 -4.89 1.68
C GLY A 278 -17.87 -6.04 2.28
N GLU A 279 -18.07 -7.15 1.57
CA GLU A 279 -18.76 -8.33 2.11
C GLU A 279 -17.88 -9.07 3.12
N GLN A 280 -16.61 -9.22 2.82
CA GLN A 280 -15.65 -9.81 3.75
C GLN A 280 -15.53 -8.99 5.04
N THR A 281 -15.43 -7.66 4.95
CA THR A 281 -15.33 -6.80 6.14
C THR A 281 -16.60 -6.81 6.98
N LYS A 282 -17.80 -6.93 6.38
CA LYS A 282 -19.06 -7.18 7.10
C LYS A 282 -19.04 -8.53 7.82
N ALA A 283 -18.58 -9.59 7.15
CA ALA A 283 -18.46 -10.92 7.74
C ALA A 283 -17.45 -10.94 8.89
N ILE A 284 -16.29 -10.27 8.76
CA ILE A 284 -15.30 -10.13 9.83
C ILE A 284 -15.89 -9.38 11.03
N ALA A 285 -16.59 -8.25 10.79
CA ALA A 285 -17.21 -7.45 11.86
C ALA A 285 -18.23 -8.22 12.67
N SER A 286 -19.02 -9.07 12.01
CA SER A 286 -20.08 -9.89 12.64
C SER A 286 -19.60 -11.24 13.17
N ALA A 287 -18.33 -11.61 12.94
CA ALA A 287 -17.82 -12.92 13.34
C ALA A 287 -17.78 -13.07 14.88
N SER A 288 -18.55 -14.02 15.39
CA SER A 288 -18.58 -14.39 16.83
C SER A 288 -17.56 -15.49 17.16
N ARG A 289 -17.22 -16.35 16.19
CA ARG A 289 -16.31 -17.49 16.37
C ARG A 289 -14.88 -17.00 16.50
N VAL A 290 -14.23 -17.24 17.63
CA VAL A 290 -12.78 -17.05 17.81
C VAL A 290 -12.03 -18.07 16.95
N GLY A 291 -11.00 -17.60 16.24
CA GLY A 291 -10.25 -18.38 15.26
C GLY A 291 -10.91 -18.44 13.87
N ALA A 292 -11.96 -17.64 13.61
CA ALA A 292 -12.45 -17.46 12.24
C ALA A 292 -11.39 -16.75 11.38
N VAL A 293 -11.17 -17.26 10.17
CA VAL A 293 -10.15 -16.79 9.24
C VAL A 293 -10.81 -16.35 7.95
N PHE A 294 -10.39 -15.21 7.45
CA PHE A 294 -10.82 -14.61 6.17
C PHE A 294 -9.59 -14.28 5.35
N GLU A 295 -9.61 -14.61 4.06
CA GLU A 295 -8.46 -14.49 3.18
C GLU A 295 -8.73 -13.46 2.07
N SER A 296 -7.77 -12.59 1.82
CA SER A 296 -7.65 -11.80 0.59
C SER A 296 -6.57 -12.41 -0.30
N LYS A 297 -6.19 -11.74 -1.38
CA LYS A 297 -5.15 -12.24 -2.29
C LYS A 297 -3.79 -12.46 -1.60
N GLU A 298 -3.41 -11.59 -0.67
CA GLU A 298 -2.07 -11.58 -0.04
C GLU A 298 -2.11 -11.55 1.49
N TYR A 299 -3.29 -11.29 2.09
CA TYR A 299 -3.43 -11.11 3.52
C TYR A 299 -4.50 -12.02 4.09
N VAL A 300 -4.35 -12.30 5.37
CA VAL A 300 -5.28 -13.05 6.19
C VAL A 300 -5.73 -12.18 7.36
N ALA A 301 -7.05 -12.17 7.65
CA ALA A 301 -7.62 -11.61 8.86
C ALA A 301 -8.10 -12.75 9.77
N GLU A 302 -7.51 -12.88 10.95
CA GLU A 302 -7.89 -13.85 11.98
C GLU A 302 -8.64 -13.15 13.11
N VAL A 303 -9.84 -13.62 13.41
CA VAL A 303 -10.68 -13.08 14.51
C VAL A 303 -10.27 -13.70 15.84
N GLY A 304 -9.54 -12.97 16.66
CA GLY A 304 -9.16 -13.35 18.01
C GLY A 304 -10.26 -13.09 19.03
N ARG A 305 -9.96 -13.30 20.32
CA ARG A 305 -10.88 -12.98 21.43
C ARG A 305 -11.01 -11.47 21.63
N ASN A 306 -9.88 -10.76 21.65
CA ASN A 306 -9.80 -9.33 21.96
C ASN A 306 -9.44 -8.47 20.75
N ASP A 307 -8.93 -9.06 19.67
CA ASP A 307 -8.43 -8.39 18.49
C ASP A 307 -8.78 -9.11 17.20
N ILE A 308 -8.62 -8.43 16.08
CA ILE A 308 -8.56 -8.97 14.73
C ILE A 308 -7.15 -8.76 14.25
N SER A 309 -6.43 -9.86 14.00
CA SER A 309 -5.06 -9.82 13.49
C SER A 309 -5.06 -9.90 11.96
N VAL A 310 -4.39 -8.95 11.29
CA VAL A 310 -4.24 -8.93 9.82
C VAL A 310 -2.76 -9.04 9.49
N PHE A 311 -2.41 -10.02 8.65
CA PHE A 311 -1.01 -10.33 8.30
C PHE A 311 -0.91 -11.01 6.94
N SER A 312 0.27 -10.95 6.32
CA SER A 312 0.59 -11.72 5.13
C SER A 312 1.24 -13.05 5.55
N PRO A 313 0.66 -14.21 5.20
CA PRO A 313 1.28 -15.52 5.49
C PRO A 313 2.66 -15.66 4.85
N GLY A 314 2.90 -15.03 3.71
CA GLY A 314 4.19 -15.03 3.01
C GLY A 314 5.34 -14.42 3.83
N SER A 315 5.04 -13.53 4.78
CA SER A 315 6.05 -12.93 5.66
C SER A 315 6.78 -13.93 6.55
N PHE A 316 6.24 -15.15 6.70
CA PHE A 316 6.79 -16.19 7.57
C PHE A 316 7.49 -17.34 6.80
N ASN A 317 7.74 -17.21 5.50
CA ASN A 317 8.29 -18.30 4.69
C ASN A 317 9.84 -18.39 4.69
N ASN A 318 10.54 -17.53 5.40
CA ASN A 318 11.99 -17.48 5.41
C ASN A 318 12.60 -18.56 6.33
N ALA A 319 13.52 -19.34 5.78
CA ALA A 319 14.37 -20.26 6.53
C ALA A 319 15.82 -19.78 6.45
N GLU A 320 16.50 -19.76 7.58
CA GLU A 320 17.90 -19.34 7.68
C GLU A 320 18.73 -20.42 8.36
N THR A 321 19.91 -20.71 7.81
CA THR A 321 20.84 -21.71 8.35
C THR A 321 22.06 -21.03 8.90
N TYR A 322 22.43 -21.39 10.13
CA TYR A 322 23.55 -20.84 10.88
C TYR A 322 24.57 -21.94 11.17
N ALA A 323 25.86 -21.59 11.10
CA ALA A 323 26.94 -22.47 11.55
C ALA A 323 27.12 -22.35 13.07
N LEU A 324 27.20 -23.48 13.77
CA LEU A 324 27.42 -23.52 15.21
C LEU A 324 28.91 -23.29 15.62
N SER A 325 29.83 -23.35 14.65
CA SER A 325 31.26 -23.07 14.88
C SER A 325 31.53 -21.58 15.21
N ASP A 326 30.61 -20.69 14.86
CA ASP A 326 30.67 -19.27 15.20
C ASP A 326 30.04 -18.97 16.57
N ALA A 327 30.14 -19.95 17.49
CA ALA A 327 29.56 -19.95 18.82
C ALA A 327 30.16 -18.88 19.73
N GLY A 328 29.62 -17.76 19.64
CA GLY A 328 29.66 -16.56 20.41
C GLY A 328 28.45 -15.73 19.96
N ARG A 329 27.25 -16.02 20.43
CA ARG A 329 26.09 -15.17 20.28
C ARG A 329 25.64 -14.93 18.85
N ILE A 330 24.89 -15.87 18.27
CA ILE A 330 24.12 -15.62 17.05
C ILE A 330 22.94 -14.73 17.45
N GLU A 331 23.07 -13.43 17.20
CA GLU A 331 22.04 -12.45 17.50
C GLU A 331 21.24 -12.06 16.26
N LYS A 332 20.00 -11.95 16.47
CA LYS A 332 19.11 -10.78 16.30
C LYS A 332 17.96 -10.82 15.33
N GLU A 333 17.94 -11.53 14.23
CA GLU A 333 16.78 -11.29 13.35
C GLU A 333 15.53 -12.09 13.72
N LYS A 334 15.66 -13.18 14.48
CA LYS A 334 14.50 -13.99 14.96
C LYS A 334 14.36 -14.07 16.47
N GLY A 335 15.10 -13.25 17.22
CA GLY A 335 14.97 -13.18 18.67
C GLY A 335 15.42 -14.45 19.41
N ILE A 336 16.32 -15.26 18.83
CA ILE A 336 16.91 -16.44 19.47
C ILE A 336 18.38 -16.16 19.76
N LEU A 337 18.76 -16.31 21.02
CA LEU A 337 20.14 -16.27 21.49
C LEU A 337 20.67 -17.69 21.58
N ILE A 338 21.86 -17.96 21.02
CA ILE A 338 22.48 -19.28 20.98
C ILE A 338 23.85 -19.18 21.56
N GLU A 339 24.17 -20.05 22.55
CA GLU A 339 25.46 -20.13 23.21
C GLU A 339 25.89 -21.59 23.41
N ILE A 340 27.20 -21.88 23.40
CA ILE A 340 27.75 -23.18 23.80
C ILE A 340 28.55 -22.96 25.04
N VAL A 341 28.23 -23.70 26.10
CA VAL A 341 28.87 -23.65 27.41
C VAL A 341 29.36 -25.03 27.85
N ASP A 342 30.35 -25.09 28.71
CA ASP A 342 30.78 -26.35 29.28
C ASP A 342 29.75 -26.90 30.28
N ASN A 343 29.53 -28.21 30.26
CA ASN A 343 28.67 -28.88 31.24
C ASN A 343 29.43 -29.05 32.56
N SER A 344 29.32 -28.08 33.44
CA SER A 344 29.92 -28.12 34.78
C SER A 344 28.88 -28.47 35.85
N PRO A 345 29.29 -28.97 37.03
CA PRO A 345 28.37 -29.20 38.15
C PRO A 345 27.66 -27.95 38.67
N GLU A 346 28.18 -26.77 38.32
CA GLU A 346 27.63 -25.45 38.67
C GLU A 346 26.63 -24.92 37.65
N PHE A 347 26.45 -25.63 36.51
CA PHE A 347 25.52 -25.19 35.46
C PHE A 347 24.05 -25.37 35.89
N GLU A 348 23.35 -24.26 35.98
CA GLU A 348 21.92 -24.25 36.35
C GLU A 348 21.02 -24.22 35.11
N PHE A 349 20.09 -25.17 35.02
CA PHE A 349 19.09 -25.23 33.97
C PHE A 349 17.92 -24.30 34.27
N ASP A 350 17.68 -23.31 33.38
CA ASP A 350 16.46 -22.51 33.43
C ASP A 350 15.22 -23.38 33.13
N ARG A 351 14.29 -23.40 34.07
CA ARG A 351 13.04 -24.17 33.98
C ARG A 351 11.85 -23.34 33.51
N SER A 352 12.07 -22.11 33.10
CA SER A 352 11.01 -21.20 32.63
C SER A 352 10.33 -21.69 31.35
N GLY A 353 11.01 -22.58 30.59
CA GLY A 353 10.55 -23.04 29.24
C GLY A 353 10.96 -22.11 28.10
N LYS A 354 11.52 -20.93 28.42
CA LYS A 354 12.03 -19.99 27.39
C LYS A 354 13.39 -20.43 26.83
N THR A 355 14.08 -21.32 27.52
CA THR A 355 15.42 -21.82 27.17
C THR A 355 15.35 -23.30 26.83
N ALA A 356 16.01 -23.72 25.76
CA ALA A 356 16.22 -25.10 25.39
C ALA A 356 17.72 -25.49 25.52
N TYR A 357 17.98 -26.74 25.90
CA TYR A 357 19.31 -27.26 26.17
C TYR A 357 19.53 -28.54 25.39
N PHE A 358 20.66 -28.63 24.67
CA PHE A 358 21.02 -29.79 23.84
C PHE A 358 22.48 -30.15 24.02
N ASP A 359 22.82 -31.42 23.77
CA ASP A 359 24.20 -31.89 23.73
C ASP A 359 24.90 -31.32 22.51
N ALA A 360 25.78 -30.35 22.67
CA ALA A 360 26.46 -29.64 21.60
C ALA A 360 27.29 -30.57 20.71
N ASP A 361 27.84 -31.66 21.26
CA ASP A 361 28.65 -32.60 20.50
C ASP A 361 27.81 -33.55 19.63
N ALA A 362 26.51 -33.70 19.94
CA ALA A 362 25.55 -34.51 19.20
C ALA A 362 24.75 -33.74 18.13
N THR A 363 24.68 -32.40 18.22
CA THR A 363 23.81 -31.56 17.36
C THR A 363 24.36 -31.32 15.96
N GLY A 364 25.67 -31.60 15.73
CA GLY A 364 26.35 -31.23 14.47
C GLY A 364 26.78 -29.77 14.45
N ASP A 365 27.17 -29.27 13.27
CA ASP A 365 27.78 -27.96 13.07
C ASP A 365 26.81 -26.89 12.51
N ARG A 366 25.55 -27.25 12.29
CA ARG A 366 24.55 -26.35 11.68
C ARG A 366 23.19 -26.47 12.35
N LEU A 367 22.50 -25.35 12.45
CA LEU A 367 21.09 -25.27 12.79
C LEU A 367 20.33 -24.41 11.76
N THR A 368 19.07 -24.75 11.57
CA THR A 368 18.16 -23.97 10.70
C THR A 368 17.03 -23.42 11.55
N VAL A 369 16.80 -22.12 11.48
CA VAL A 369 15.63 -21.45 12.06
C VAL A 369 14.65 -21.16 10.96
N ARG A 370 13.44 -21.68 11.07
CA ARG A 370 12.36 -21.50 10.11
C ARG A 370 11.00 -21.37 10.78
N HIS A 371 9.97 -21.20 10.03
CA HIS A 371 8.60 -21.26 10.54
C HIS A 371 7.94 -22.62 10.24
N TRP A 372 6.80 -22.84 10.89
CA TRP A 372 6.01 -24.06 10.76
C TRP A 372 5.62 -24.34 9.30
N ARG A 373 5.66 -25.64 8.93
CA ARG A 373 5.18 -26.15 7.64
C ARG A 373 4.16 -27.25 7.88
N GLN A 374 3.21 -27.40 6.96
CA GLN A 374 2.24 -28.49 7.01
C GLN A 374 2.96 -29.84 6.92
N GLY A 375 2.62 -30.75 7.82
CA GLY A 375 3.26 -32.06 7.91
C GLY A 375 4.40 -32.16 8.93
N ASP A 376 4.86 -31.06 9.50
CA ASP A 376 5.92 -31.05 10.53
C ASP A 376 5.57 -31.94 11.71
N ARG A 377 6.56 -32.71 12.15
CA ARG A 377 6.50 -33.60 13.31
C ARG A 377 7.73 -33.45 14.18
N PHE A 378 7.55 -33.58 15.49
CA PHE A 378 8.65 -33.64 16.45
C PHE A 378 8.37 -34.63 17.57
N ARG A 379 9.37 -34.99 18.34
CA ARG A 379 9.24 -35.83 19.52
C ARG A 379 9.39 -34.96 20.76
N PRO A 380 8.30 -34.56 21.42
CA PRO A 380 8.36 -33.68 22.58
C PRO A 380 9.21 -34.27 23.69
N PHE A 381 9.98 -33.43 24.40
CA PHE A 381 10.79 -33.87 25.54
C PHE A 381 9.95 -34.62 26.58
N GLY A 382 10.40 -35.82 26.97
CA GLY A 382 9.71 -36.68 27.93
C GLY A 382 8.65 -37.62 27.29
N MET A 383 8.42 -37.55 25.95
CA MET A 383 7.49 -38.45 25.25
C MET A 383 8.24 -39.49 24.42
N LYS A 384 7.65 -40.72 24.34
CA LYS A 384 8.19 -41.81 23.52
C LYS A 384 7.81 -41.70 22.03
N GLY A 385 6.67 -41.08 21.73
CA GLY A 385 6.13 -40.97 20.37
C GLY A 385 6.38 -39.60 19.73
N THR A 386 6.13 -39.54 18.40
CA THR A 386 6.14 -38.27 17.65
C THR A 386 4.75 -37.65 17.61
N LYS A 387 4.68 -36.32 17.63
CA LYS A 387 3.44 -35.52 17.53
C LYS A 387 3.51 -34.59 16.32
N LYS A 388 2.39 -34.40 15.60
CA LYS A 388 2.32 -33.36 14.57
C LYS A 388 2.39 -31.99 15.25
N LEU A 389 3.11 -31.04 14.64
CA LEU A 389 3.14 -29.66 15.16
C LEU A 389 1.75 -29.01 15.09
N SER A 390 0.96 -29.29 14.06
CA SER A 390 -0.43 -28.84 13.98
C SER A 390 -1.25 -29.22 15.21
N ASP A 391 -1.11 -30.48 15.67
CA ASP A 391 -1.85 -31.00 16.83
C ASP A 391 -1.33 -30.35 18.13
N TYR A 392 -0.01 -30.18 18.23
CA TYR A 392 0.61 -29.48 19.36
C TYR A 392 0.08 -28.05 19.50
N PHE A 393 0.08 -27.29 18.42
CA PHE A 393 -0.43 -25.93 18.39
C PHE A 393 -1.93 -25.85 18.70
N ASN A 394 -2.73 -26.80 18.20
CA ASN A 394 -4.17 -26.85 18.49
C ASN A 394 -4.45 -27.11 19.98
N ASP A 395 -3.72 -28.06 20.59
CA ASP A 395 -3.84 -28.37 22.03
C ASP A 395 -3.46 -27.18 22.90
N ARG A 396 -2.50 -26.38 22.44
CA ARG A 396 -2.06 -25.13 23.11
C ARG A 396 -2.91 -23.93 22.74
N LYS A 397 -3.95 -24.11 21.89
CA LYS A 397 -4.87 -23.06 21.43
C LYS A 397 -4.17 -21.87 20.74
N PHE A 398 -3.10 -22.16 20.01
CA PHE A 398 -2.42 -21.15 19.21
C PHE A 398 -3.34 -20.60 18.13
N SER A 399 -3.35 -19.27 17.97
CA SER A 399 -3.92 -18.61 16.80
C SER A 399 -3.16 -18.97 15.53
N LEU A 400 -3.73 -18.75 14.37
CA LEU A 400 -3.04 -18.97 13.10
C LEU A 400 -1.77 -18.11 13.01
N MET A 401 -1.87 -16.85 13.41
CA MET A 401 -0.73 -15.94 13.48
C MET A 401 0.38 -16.50 14.39
N GLN A 402 0.03 -16.97 15.59
CA GLN A 402 1.03 -17.57 16.49
C GLN A 402 1.69 -18.81 15.89
N LYS A 403 0.91 -19.70 15.22
CA LYS A 403 1.48 -20.87 14.53
C LYS A 403 2.50 -20.48 13.47
N LEU A 404 2.18 -19.46 12.68
CA LEU A 404 3.04 -19.00 11.58
C LEU A 404 4.25 -18.20 12.07
N SER A 405 4.10 -17.42 13.14
CA SER A 405 5.18 -16.56 13.67
C SER A 405 6.14 -17.25 14.66
N THR A 406 5.77 -18.43 15.21
CA THR A 406 6.62 -19.14 16.14
C THR A 406 7.81 -19.77 15.41
N PRO A 407 9.07 -19.41 15.78
CA PRO A 407 10.23 -20.00 15.14
C PRO A 407 10.39 -21.49 15.51
N ILE A 408 10.75 -22.30 14.52
CA ILE A 408 11.03 -23.72 14.64
C ILE A 408 12.52 -23.90 14.38
N VAL A 409 13.24 -24.52 15.31
CA VAL A 409 14.66 -24.83 15.15
C VAL A 409 14.84 -26.29 14.75
N GLU A 410 15.61 -26.47 13.69
CA GLU A 410 15.99 -27.79 13.16
C GLU A 410 17.50 -28.01 13.27
N MET A 411 17.89 -29.23 13.59
CA MET A 411 19.26 -29.75 13.51
C MET A 411 19.25 -31.12 12.86
N GLN A 412 20.17 -31.37 11.95
CA GLN A 412 20.28 -32.64 11.21
C GLN A 412 18.91 -33.09 10.61
N GLY A 413 18.10 -32.13 10.10
CA GLY A 413 16.78 -32.42 9.52
C GLY A 413 15.69 -32.81 10.51
N ARG A 414 15.92 -32.62 11.83
CA ARG A 414 14.93 -32.88 12.88
C ARG A 414 14.56 -31.62 13.61
N ILE A 415 13.26 -31.45 13.89
CA ILE A 415 12.78 -30.34 14.72
C ILE A 415 13.21 -30.62 16.17
N VAL A 416 14.06 -29.74 16.72
CA VAL A 416 14.60 -29.86 18.08
C VAL A 416 13.95 -28.90 19.06
N TRP A 417 13.39 -27.79 18.57
CA TRP A 417 12.77 -26.80 19.46
C TRP A 417 11.65 -26.03 18.74
N ILE A 418 10.53 -25.90 19.42
CA ILE A 418 9.51 -24.90 19.15
C ILE A 418 9.88 -23.72 20.05
N ALA A 419 10.41 -22.63 19.49
CA ALA A 419 11.08 -21.58 20.25
C ALA A 419 10.15 -20.95 21.32
N GLY A 420 10.64 -20.94 22.55
CA GLY A 420 9.89 -20.44 23.71
C GLY A 420 8.75 -21.34 24.21
N GLU A 421 8.54 -22.53 23.60
CA GLU A 421 7.42 -23.41 23.91
C GLU A 421 7.86 -24.80 24.40
N ARG A 422 8.51 -25.57 23.55
CA ARG A 422 8.85 -26.96 23.88
C ARG A 422 10.07 -27.46 23.12
N ALA A 423 11.06 -27.98 23.87
CA ALA A 423 12.17 -28.73 23.31
C ALA A 423 11.75 -30.15 22.88
N ALA A 424 12.45 -30.69 21.90
CA ALA A 424 12.34 -32.10 21.53
C ALA A 424 13.20 -32.98 22.45
N ASN A 425 12.97 -34.29 22.36
CA ASN A 425 13.75 -35.27 23.09
C ASN A 425 15.06 -35.64 22.37
N ASP A 426 15.20 -35.23 21.11
CA ASP A 426 16.40 -35.44 20.32
C ASP A 426 17.54 -34.53 20.82
N PHE A 427 18.75 -35.06 20.81
CA PHE A 427 19.97 -34.35 21.28
C PHE A 427 19.91 -33.81 22.72
N ARG A 428 19.10 -34.43 23.60
CA ARG A 428 19.01 -34.01 25.01
C ARG A 428 20.35 -34.09 25.74
N VAL A 429 20.59 -33.19 26.65
CA VAL A 429 21.75 -33.25 27.57
C VAL A 429 21.66 -34.52 28.42
N THR A 430 22.76 -35.21 28.54
CA THR A 430 22.94 -36.43 29.37
C THR A 430 24.10 -36.24 30.33
N PRO A 431 24.26 -37.09 31.36
CA PRO A 431 25.42 -37.02 32.25
C PRO A 431 26.79 -37.17 31.55
N SER A 432 26.80 -37.73 30.33
CA SER A 432 28.01 -37.87 29.51
C SER A 432 28.27 -36.69 28.56
N SER A 433 27.34 -35.75 28.44
CA SER A 433 27.51 -34.55 27.60
C SER A 433 28.59 -33.66 28.18
N ARG A 434 29.55 -33.24 27.35
CA ARG A 434 30.66 -32.37 27.78
C ARG A 434 30.33 -30.90 27.61
N ARG A 435 29.61 -30.54 26.52
CA ARG A 435 29.22 -29.17 26.21
C ARG A 435 27.70 -29.10 26.00
N ILE A 436 27.13 -28.01 26.42
CA ILE A 436 25.70 -27.74 26.33
C ILE A 436 25.49 -26.61 25.32
N LEU A 437 24.67 -26.86 24.31
CA LEU A 437 24.13 -25.84 23.44
C LEU A 437 22.86 -25.28 24.09
N THR A 438 22.89 -24.02 24.44
CA THR A 438 21.75 -23.27 24.99
C THR A 438 21.11 -22.42 23.93
N MET A 439 19.80 -22.42 23.87
CA MET A 439 19.02 -21.55 22.99
C MET A 439 17.94 -20.86 23.81
N HIS A 440 17.93 -19.53 23.78
CA HIS A 440 17.00 -18.71 24.55
C HIS A 440 16.23 -17.74 23.62
N VAL A 441 14.92 -17.59 23.83
CA VAL A 441 14.13 -16.54 23.15
C VAL A 441 14.40 -15.21 23.86
N ALA A 442 15.06 -14.28 23.16
CA ALA A 442 15.29 -12.95 23.69
C ALA A 442 13.96 -12.22 23.94
N ASP A 443 13.81 -11.58 25.08
CA ASP A 443 12.66 -10.73 25.33
C ASP A 443 12.64 -9.59 24.29
N LYS A 444 11.46 -9.33 23.72
CA LYS A 444 11.28 -8.20 22.80
C LYS A 444 11.54 -6.91 23.58
N THR A 445 12.68 -6.27 23.31
CA THR A 445 12.95 -4.88 23.74
C THR A 445 12.05 -3.89 23.02
#